data_91ce8773fff099293b13eaf9c928b9ef
#
_entry.id   91ce8773fff099293b13eaf9c928b9ef
#
_cell.length_a   1.000
_cell.length_b   1.000
_cell.length_c   1.000
_cell.angle_alpha   90.00
_cell.angle_beta   90.00
_cell.angle_gamma   90.00
#
_symmetry.space_group_name_H-M   'P 1'
#
loop_
_entity.id
_entity.type
_entity.pdbx_description
1 polymer ?
#
loop_
_entity_poly.entity_id
_entity_poly.type
_entity_poly.pdbx_seq_one_letter_code
_entity_poly.pdbx_strand_id
1 'polypeptide(L)'
;EEFDGYEPAVKEETVYSYSSGAIDTLVDYLYEHFEEFKLIVCCSAGTKYEHFIDELMEYEVEYTYRYMDSIGCESIRSGLVTEDFIHMIGTAYFNGMFEVVRHDMSRAQAKKYIHMLEVYHFAGFDTIFHPEKYL
;
A
#
# COMPACT_ATOMS: atom_id res chain seq x y z
N GLU A 1 -15.04 -2.20 6.91
CA GLU A 1 -16.46 -2.37 7.30
C GLU A 1 -17.24 -3.06 6.20
N GLU A 2 -17.15 -2.59 4.95
CA GLU A 2 -17.79 -3.25 3.81
C GLU A 2 -17.35 -4.70 3.64
N PHE A 3 -16.08 -4.99 3.94
CA PHE A 3 -15.49 -6.31 3.78
C PHE A 3 -15.84 -7.30 4.92
N ASP A 4 -16.27 -6.81 6.06
CA ASP A 4 -16.43 -7.64 7.28
C ASP A 4 -17.44 -8.78 7.11
N GLY A 5 -18.43 -8.60 6.24
CA GLY A 5 -19.46 -9.62 5.97
C GLY A 5 -19.13 -10.58 4.83
N TYR A 6 -17.98 -10.43 4.15
CA TYR A 6 -17.63 -11.23 2.99
C TYR A 6 -16.90 -12.52 3.39
N GLU A 7 -17.05 -13.56 2.56
CA GLU A 7 -16.25 -14.78 2.67
C GLU A 7 -14.77 -14.48 2.36
N PRO A 8 -13.81 -15.21 2.97
CA PRO A 8 -12.38 -14.91 2.78
C PRO A 8 -11.92 -14.82 1.32
N ALA A 9 -12.33 -15.74 0.46
CA ALA A 9 -11.93 -15.71 -0.96
C ALA A 9 -12.49 -14.49 -1.68
N VAL A 10 -13.74 -14.10 -1.37
CA VAL A 10 -14.39 -12.89 -1.92
C VAL A 10 -13.69 -11.64 -1.40
N LYS A 11 -13.26 -11.65 -0.14
CA LYS A 11 -12.51 -10.52 0.44
C LYS A 11 -11.18 -10.29 -0.29
N GLU A 12 -10.43 -11.36 -0.60
CA GLU A 12 -9.16 -11.24 -1.33
C GLU A 12 -9.36 -10.64 -2.72
N GLU A 13 -10.33 -11.15 -3.49
CA GLU A 13 -10.63 -10.65 -4.82
C GLU A 13 -11.14 -9.21 -4.78
N THR A 14 -12.04 -8.91 -3.86
CA THR A 14 -12.64 -7.58 -3.72
C THR A 14 -11.61 -6.54 -3.30
N VAL A 15 -10.71 -6.88 -2.36
CA VAL A 15 -9.67 -5.94 -1.92
C VAL A 15 -8.67 -5.64 -3.02
N TYR A 16 -8.31 -6.63 -3.84
CA TYR A 16 -7.42 -6.42 -4.98
C TYR A 16 -8.04 -5.42 -5.97
N SER A 17 -9.28 -5.67 -6.39
CA SER A 17 -10.00 -4.81 -7.32
C SER A 17 -10.20 -3.40 -6.76
N TYR A 18 -10.57 -3.29 -5.50
CA TYR A 18 -10.78 -2.01 -4.81
C TYR A 18 -9.48 -1.23 -4.68
N SER A 19 -8.39 -1.89 -4.28
CA SER A 19 -7.07 -1.26 -4.13
C SER A 19 -6.52 -0.76 -5.45
N SER A 20 -6.70 -1.52 -6.53
CA SER A 20 -6.27 -1.11 -7.87
C SER A 20 -6.96 0.18 -8.30
N GLY A 21 -8.28 0.28 -8.12
CA GLY A 21 -9.04 1.49 -8.38
C GLY A 21 -8.62 2.67 -7.52
N ALA A 22 -8.35 2.43 -6.24
CA ALA A 22 -7.90 3.46 -5.31
C ALA A 22 -6.51 3.99 -5.69
N ILE A 23 -5.61 3.12 -6.14
CA ILE A 23 -4.26 3.51 -6.59
C ILE A 23 -4.34 4.39 -7.84
N ASP A 24 -5.17 4.04 -8.82
CA ASP A 24 -5.37 4.87 -10.00
C ASP A 24 -5.88 6.27 -9.62
N THR A 25 -6.83 6.34 -8.70
CA THR A 25 -7.36 7.61 -8.18
C THR A 25 -6.27 8.41 -7.47
N LEU A 26 -5.43 7.74 -6.68
CA LEU A 26 -4.32 8.38 -5.99
C LEU A 26 -3.31 8.96 -6.98
N VAL A 27 -2.94 8.22 -8.02
CA VAL A 27 -2.01 8.71 -9.06
C VAL A 27 -2.58 9.94 -9.75
N ASP A 28 -3.86 9.91 -10.12
CA ASP A 28 -4.50 11.07 -10.73
C ASP A 28 -4.47 12.27 -9.80
N TYR A 29 -4.77 12.08 -8.53
CA TYR A 29 -4.72 13.15 -7.52
C TYR A 29 -3.31 13.70 -7.33
N LEU A 30 -2.29 12.83 -7.26
CA LEU A 30 -0.90 13.23 -7.16
C LEU A 30 -0.48 14.15 -8.31
N TYR A 31 -0.91 13.84 -9.53
CA TYR A 31 -0.52 14.63 -10.71
C TYR A 31 -1.36 15.89 -10.90
N GLU A 32 -2.59 15.91 -10.40
CA GLU A 32 -3.40 17.13 -10.33
C GLU A 32 -2.82 18.14 -9.33
N HIS A 33 -2.13 17.65 -8.29
CA HIS A 33 -1.50 18.45 -7.23
C HIS A 33 -0.01 18.19 -7.13
N PHE A 34 0.66 18.01 -8.26
CA PHE A 34 2.05 17.55 -8.32
C PHE A 34 3.00 18.46 -7.52
N GLU A 35 2.90 19.77 -7.70
CA GLU A 35 3.80 20.71 -7.02
C GLU A 35 3.66 20.66 -5.50
N GLU A 36 2.44 20.54 -5.00
CA GLU A 36 2.17 20.43 -3.57
C GLU A 36 2.73 19.13 -3.01
N PHE A 37 2.54 18.00 -3.71
CA PHE A 37 3.12 16.72 -3.30
C PHE A 37 4.64 16.72 -3.41
N LYS A 38 5.20 17.36 -4.40
CA LYS A 38 6.66 17.52 -4.53
C LYS A 38 7.24 18.22 -3.31
N LEU A 39 6.59 19.28 -2.84
CA LEU A 39 6.99 19.99 -1.62
C LEU A 39 6.90 19.09 -0.38
N ILE A 40 5.81 18.36 -0.23
CA ILE A 40 5.60 17.47 0.92
C ILE A 40 6.64 16.34 0.93
N VAL A 41 6.89 15.72 -0.21
CA VAL A 41 7.77 14.56 -0.33
C VAL A 41 9.25 14.95 -0.25
N CYS A 42 9.64 16.09 -0.83
CA CYS A 42 11.05 16.46 -0.98
C CYS A 42 11.50 17.57 -0.02
N CYS A 43 10.60 18.40 0.48
CA CYS A 43 10.93 19.64 1.18
C CYS A 43 10.15 19.83 2.48
N SER A 44 9.66 18.75 3.10
CA SER A 44 8.82 18.85 4.29
C SER A 44 9.58 18.87 5.62
N ALA A 45 10.88 18.62 5.60
CA ALA A 45 11.70 18.59 6.80
C ALA A 45 11.56 19.91 7.61
N GLY A 46 11.28 19.79 8.90
CA GLY A 46 11.06 20.93 9.78
C GLY A 46 9.68 21.56 9.71
N THR A 47 8.79 21.04 8.87
CA THR A 47 7.39 21.50 8.77
C THR A 47 6.44 20.51 9.44
N LYS A 48 5.16 20.90 9.58
CA LYS A 48 4.11 20.02 10.10
C LYS A 48 3.83 18.79 9.23
N TYR A 49 4.35 18.76 8.00
CA TYR A 49 4.17 17.67 7.05
C TYR A 49 5.35 16.70 6.99
N GLU A 50 6.35 16.88 7.86
CA GLU A 50 7.58 16.08 7.87
C GLU A 50 7.32 14.57 7.98
N HIS A 51 6.28 14.19 8.72
CA HIS A 51 5.92 12.79 8.95
C HIS A 51 4.70 12.33 8.14
N PHE A 52 4.42 13.01 7.03
CA PHE A 52 3.25 12.71 6.19
C PHE A 52 3.20 11.25 5.75
N ILE A 53 4.32 10.72 5.24
CA ILE A 53 4.39 9.32 4.79
C ILE A 53 4.22 8.37 5.98
N ASP A 54 4.84 8.68 7.11
CA ASP A 54 4.73 7.85 8.32
C ASP A 54 3.28 7.77 8.81
N GLU A 55 2.58 8.89 8.83
CA GLU A 55 1.16 8.93 9.20
C GLU A 55 0.28 8.14 8.24
N LEU A 56 0.55 8.25 6.93
CA LEU A 56 -0.14 7.47 5.91
C LEU A 56 0.09 5.98 6.14
N MET A 57 1.31 5.60 6.49
CA MET A 57 1.67 4.20 6.76
C MET A 57 0.96 3.64 7.97
N GLU A 58 0.79 4.41 9.02
CA GLU A 58 0.05 3.97 10.21
C GLU A 58 -1.38 3.55 9.85
N TYR A 59 -2.06 4.33 9.00
CA TYR A 59 -3.37 3.99 8.50
C TYR A 59 -3.37 2.70 7.68
N GLU A 60 -2.43 2.57 6.76
CA GLU A 60 -2.36 1.41 5.86
C GLU A 60 -2.02 0.13 6.63
N VAL A 61 -1.13 0.19 7.61
CA VAL A 61 -0.80 -0.94 8.47
C VAL A 61 -2.03 -1.40 9.24
N GLU A 62 -2.77 -0.47 9.84
CA GLU A 62 -3.98 -0.80 10.59
C GLU A 62 -5.03 -1.47 9.70
N TYR A 63 -5.31 -0.92 8.52
CA TYR A 63 -6.28 -1.50 7.59
C TYR A 63 -5.85 -2.86 7.07
N THR A 64 -4.59 -3.01 6.71
CA THR A 64 -4.05 -4.27 6.21
C THR A 64 -4.14 -5.35 7.28
N TYR A 65 -3.74 -5.03 8.50
CA TYR A 65 -3.77 -5.99 9.60
C TYR A 65 -5.20 -6.42 9.93
N ARG A 66 -6.14 -5.47 9.99
CA ARG A 66 -7.56 -5.75 10.22
C ARG A 66 -8.16 -6.62 9.11
N TYR A 67 -7.79 -6.36 7.86
CA TYR A 67 -8.22 -7.19 6.73
C TYR A 67 -7.71 -8.62 6.88
N MET A 68 -6.41 -8.79 7.14
CA MET A 68 -5.80 -10.10 7.31
C MET A 68 -6.42 -10.89 8.47
N ASP A 69 -6.70 -10.20 9.57
CA ASP A 69 -7.38 -10.81 10.71
C ASP A 69 -8.81 -11.23 10.35
N SER A 70 -9.52 -10.39 9.60
CA SER A 70 -10.91 -10.65 9.21
C SER A 70 -11.08 -11.85 8.29
N ILE A 71 -10.08 -12.21 7.51
CA ILE A 71 -10.07 -13.42 6.66
C ILE A 71 -9.48 -14.63 7.37
N GLY A 72 -9.08 -14.47 8.63
CA GLY A 72 -8.49 -15.56 9.40
C GLY A 72 -7.12 -15.99 8.93
N CYS A 73 -6.30 -15.04 8.51
CA CYS A 73 -4.97 -15.31 7.95
C CYS A 73 -4.08 -16.07 8.95
N GLU A 74 -3.64 -17.26 8.59
CA GLU A 74 -2.84 -18.14 9.45
C GLU A 74 -1.48 -17.52 9.78
N SER A 75 -0.91 -16.75 8.87
CA SER A 75 0.37 -16.07 9.10
C SER A 75 0.29 -15.06 10.27
N ILE A 76 -0.86 -14.43 10.46
CA ILE A 76 -1.11 -13.55 11.61
C ILE A 76 -1.28 -14.39 12.89
N ARG A 77 -2.12 -15.42 12.84
CA ARG A 77 -2.43 -16.27 14.00
C ARG A 77 -1.20 -17.00 14.52
N SER A 78 -0.35 -17.48 13.63
CA SER A 78 0.87 -18.20 13.98
C SER A 78 1.99 -17.29 14.47
N GLY A 79 1.86 -15.98 14.31
CA GLY A 79 2.89 -15.00 14.62
C GLY A 79 4.00 -14.92 13.58
N LEU A 80 3.85 -15.56 12.43
CA LEU A 80 4.81 -15.46 11.32
C LEU A 80 4.89 -14.02 10.79
N VAL A 81 3.76 -13.35 10.74
CA VAL A 81 3.65 -11.95 10.28
C VAL A 81 3.10 -11.09 11.42
N THR A 82 3.83 -10.03 11.76
CA THR A 82 3.47 -9.08 12.80
C THR A 82 3.12 -7.72 12.17
N GLU A 83 2.56 -6.81 12.98
CA GLU A 83 2.34 -5.43 12.54
C GLU A 83 3.64 -4.77 12.08
N ASP A 84 4.75 -5.04 12.75
CA ASP A 84 6.05 -4.47 12.35
C ASP A 84 6.46 -4.90 10.95
N PHE A 85 6.22 -6.16 10.59
CA PHE A 85 6.51 -6.65 9.24
C PHE A 85 5.59 -5.99 8.20
N ILE A 86 4.29 -5.86 8.50
CA ILE A 86 3.34 -5.17 7.63
C ILE A 86 3.76 -3.69 7.46
N HIS A 87 4.23 -3.06 8.53
CA HIS A 87 4.76 -1.70 8.47
C HIS A 87 5.96 -1.61 7.53
N MET A 88 6.88 -2.57 7.59
CA MET A 88 8.06 -2.61 6.71
C MET A 88 7.67 -2.67 5.24
N ILE A 89 6.82 -3.61 4.87
CA ILE A 89 6.44 -3.79 3.45
C ILE A 89 5.55 -2.67 2.95
N GLY A 90 4.67 -2.14 3.78
CA GLY A 90 3.82 -1.00 3.44
C GLY A 90 4.65 0.27 3.22
N THR A 91 5.60 0.53 4.10
CA THR A 91 6.51 1.67 3.97
C THR A 91 7.33 1.58 2.68
N ALA A 92 7.86 0.40 2.37
CA ALA A 92 8.59 0.18 1.12
C ALA A 92 7.72 0.45 -0.11
N TYR A 93 6.48 -0.01 -0.08
CA TYR A 93 5.53 0.18 -1.18
C TYR A 93 5.22 1.66 -1.41
N PHE A 94 4.83 2.38 -0.37
CA PHE A 94 4.46 3.79 -0.51
C PHE A 94 5.65 4.70 -0.80
N ASN A 95 6.81 4.44 -0.22
CA ASN A 95 8.03 5.15 -0.60
C ASN A 95 8.36 4.92 -2.07
N GLY A 96 8.15 3.71 -2.58
CA GLY A 96 8.32 3.40 -4.01
C GLY A 96 7.35 4.21 -4.87
N MET A 97 6.10 4.34 -4.46
CA MET A 97 5.11 5.15 -5.18
C MET A 97 5.52 6.63 -5.25
N PHE A 98 6.01 7.19 -4.13
CA PHE A 98 6.42 8.59 -4.11
C PHE A 98 7.72 8.87 -4.88
N GLU A 99 8.48 7.84 -5.26
CA GLU A 99 9.64 8.00 -6.13
C GLU A 99 9.29 8.65 -7.48
N VAL A 100 8.09 8.41 -8.00
CA VAL A 100 7.65 9.05 -9.26
C VAL A 100 7.58 10.57 -9.11
N VAL A 101 7.22 11.07 -7.93
CA VAL A 101 7.19 12.49 -7.61
C VAL A 101 8.61 13.02 -7.40
N ARG A 102 9.45 12.30 -6.63
CA ARG A 102 10.83 12.69 -6.35
C ARG A 102 11.66 12.84 -7.63
N HIS A 103 11.42 11.99 -8.60
CA HIS A 103 12.17 11.94 -9.87
C HIS A 103 11.48 12.67 -11.02
N ASP A 104 10.45 13.45 -10.75
CA ASP A 104 9.75 14.26 -11.76
C ASP A 104 9.29 13.44 -12.98
N MET A 105 8.84 12.21 -12.75
CA MET A 105 8.34 11.35 -13.82
C MET A 105 7.06 11.93 -14.45
N SER A 106 6.88 11.72 -15.76
CA SER A 106 5.63 12.09 -16.41
C SER A 106 4.47 11.27 -15.86
N ARG A 107 3.25 11.80 -15.98
CA ARG A 107 2.02 11.09 -15.56
C ARG A 107 1.93 9.71 -16.21
N ALA A 108 2.25 9.60 -17.50
CA ALA A 108 2.21 8.34 -18.24
C ALA A 108 3.23 7.33 -17.69
N GLN A 109 4.45 7.77 -17.41
CA GLN A 109 5.48 6.91 -16.79
C GLN A 109 5.08 6.47 -15.39
N ALA A 110 4.55 7.40 -14.60
CA ALA A 110 4.11 7.13 -13.24
C ALA A 110 3.00 6.07 -13.22
N LYS A 111 2.00 6.19 -14.07
CA LYS A 111 0.93 5.18 -14.18
C LYS A 111 1.48 3.81 -14.52
N LYS A 112 2.41 3.73 -15.45
CA LYS A 112 3.04 2.48 -15.86
C LYS A 112 3.83 1.84 -14.71
N TYR A 113 4.68 2.61 -14.04
CA TYR A 113 5.55 2.07 -12.99
C TYR A 113 4.79 1.77 -11.71
N ILE A 114 3.84 2.61 -11.33
CA ILE A 114 3.01 2.35 -10.14
C ILE A 114 2.14 1.12 -10.35
N HIS A 115 1.59 0.92 -11.55
CA HIS A 115 0.85 -0.29 -11.86
C HIS A 115 1.73 -1.54 -11.72
N MET A 116 2.95 -1.51 -12.23
CA MET A 116 3.89 -2.63 -12.08
C MET A 116 4.28 -2.85 -10.61
N LEU A 117 4.50 -1.78 -9.86
CA LEU A 117 4.79 -1.85 -8.43
C LEU A 117 3.64 -2.47 -7.66
N GLU A 118 2.41 -2.11 -8.01
CA GLU A 118 1.20 -2.69 -7.41
C GLU A 118 1.12 -4.20 -7.66
N VAL A 119 1.31 -4.63 -8.89
CA VAL A 119 1.32 -6.07 -9.25
C VAL A 119 2.41 -6.81 -8.47
N TYR A 120 3.60 -6.24 -8.41
CA TYR A 120 4.72 -6.77 -7.64
C TYR A 120 4.39 -6.89 -6.15
N HIS A 121 3.79 -5.85 -5.58
CA HIS A 121 3.42 -5.82 -4.17
C HIS A 121 2.37 -6.88 -3.83
N PHE A 122 1.31 -6.98 -4.62
CA PHE A 122 0.26 -7.98 -4.41
C PHE A 122 0.76 -9.40 -4.63
N ALA A 123 1.64 -9.62 -5.60
CA ALA A 123 2.29 -10.92 -5.78
C ALA A 123 3.14 -11.29 -4.56
N GLY A 124 3.81 -10.31 -3.95
CA GLY A 124 4.54 -10.50 -2.69
C GLY A 124 3.63 -10.90 -1.54
N PHE A 125 2.43 -10.34 -1.47
CA PHE A 125 1.44 -10.73 -0.45
C PHE A 125 1.01 -12.19 -0.56
N ASP A 126 1.09 -12.82 -1.72
CA ASP A 126 0.81 -14.26 -1.85
C ASP A 126 1.71 -15.10 -0.95
N THR A 127 2.95 -14.67 -0.70
CA THR A 127 3.87 -15.34 0.24
C THR A 127 3.36 -15.30 1.68
N ILE A 128 2.61 -14.26 2.02
CA ILE A 128 2.05 -14.05 3.36
C ILE A 128 0.75 -14.84 3.52
N PHE A 129 -0.11 -14.80 2.51
CA PHE A 129 -1.40 -15.52 2.56
C PHE A 129 -1.22 -17.03 2.40
N HIS A 130 -0.21 -17.46 1.68
CA HIS A 130 0.06 -18.87 1.38
C HIS A 130 1.52 -19.23 1.63
N PRO A 131 2.00 -19.08 2.88
CA PRO A 131 3.42 -19.34 3.21
C PRO A 131 3.85 -20.78 2.91
N GLU A 132 2.93 -21.72 2.94
CA GLU A 132 3.18 -23.13 2.63
C GLU A 132 3.70 -23.36 1.21
N LYS A 133 3.51 -22.41 0.30
CA LYS A 133 4.03 -22.49 -1.07
C LYS A 133 5.50 -22.08 -1.18
N TYR A 134 6.03 -21.34 -0.19
CA TYR A 134 7.32 -20.66 -0.31
C TYR A 134 8.29 -20.99 0.84
N LEU A 135 7.76 -21.31 2.01
CA LEU A 135 8.55 -21.58 3.24
C LEU A 135 8.48 -23.08 3.70
#